data_0b8a6d33a5ecb983fbf00ba44865b92c
#
_entry.id   0b8a6d33a5ecb983fbf00ba44865b92c
#
_cell.length_a   1.000
_cell.length_b   1.000
_cell.length_c   1.000
_cell.angle_alpha   90.00
_cell.angle_beta   90.00
_cell.angle_gamma   90.00
#
_symmetry.space_group_name_H-M   'P 1'
#
loop_
_entity.id
_entity.type
_entity.pdbx_description
1 polymer ?
#
loop_
_entity_poly.entity_id
_entity_poly.type
_entity_poly.pdbx_seq_one_letter_code
_entity_poly.pdbx_strand_id
1 'polypeptide(L)'
;EMVIRDWSSDVCSSDLTLEQVYADTFHTEACLVRPQITCGTHALAIALFGNLRPGDELLSPVGKPYDTLEEVIGIRPSNGSLAEYGVKYRQVDLLEDGTFDYENIRKAVNEKTKLVTIQRSKGYQTRPSFSVKQIGELISFVKKIKPDVICMVDNCYGEFVDTIEPSDVGADIMVGSLIKNPGGGLAPIGGYIAGRKDCVENASYRMTCPGLGMEVGATLGVNRSLYQGFFLAPMITKGALKGAVFAANIYEKLGFPVVPNSTEPRQDIIQAVTLGTPEGLV
;
A
#
# COMPACT_ATOMS: atom_id res chain seq x y z
N GLU A 1 26.29 9.33 33.81
CA GLU A 1 25.30 9.89 32.88
C GLU A 1 24.00 9.18 33.13
N MET A 2 23.11 9.85 33.84
CA MET A 2 21.77 9.35 34.09
C MET A 2 21.02 9.54 32.77
N VAL A 3 20.87 8.48 32.00
CA VAL A 3 19.92 8.47 30.89
C VAL A 3 18.55 8.59 31.57
N ILE A 4 18.06 9.81 31.68
CA ILE A 4 16.65 10.06 31.90
C ILE A 4 16.01 9.39 30.68
N ARG A 5 15.44 8.20 30.86
CA ARG A 5 14.44 7.70 29.94
C ARG A 5 13.33 8.71 30.00
N ASP A 6 13.38 9.58 29.05
CA ASP A 6 12.43 10.65 28.93
C ASP A 6 11.06 10.00 28.83
N TRP A 7 10.16 10.42 29.71
CA TRP A 7 8.74 10.13 29.60
C TRP A 7 8.15 10.91 28.42
N SER A 8 9.04 11.49 27.60
CA SER A 8 8.65 12.20 26.39
C SER A 8 8.08 11.20 25.40
N SER A 9 7.04 11.60 24.74
CA SER A 9 6.48 10.92 23.56
C SER A 9 7.38 11.10 22.32
N ASP A 10 8.59 11.63 22.50
CA ASP A 10 9.51 11.95 21.43
C ASP A 10 10.04 10.69 20.73
N VAL A 11 10.28 10.82 19.45
CA VAL A 11 10.88 9.78 18.63
C VAL A 11 12.32 9.56 19.03
N CYS A 12 12.70 8.33 19.28
CA CYS A 12 14.08 8.01 19.59
C CYS A 12 14.92 7.77 18.31
N SER A 13 16.24 7.81 18.46
CA SER A 13 17.17 7.59 17.35
C SER A 13 16.98 6.22 16.65
N SER A 14 16.52 5.20 17.37
CA SER A 14 16.25 3.88 16.78
C SER A 14 15.04 3.90 15.83
N ASP A 15 14.07 4.79 16.04
CA ASP A 15 12.90 4.95 15.17
C ASP A 15 13.32 5.60 13.85
N LEU A 16 14.08 6.68 13.95
CA LEU A 16 14.63 7.36 12.78
C LEU A 16 15.54 6.44 11.96
N THR A 17 16.30 5.57 12.62
CA THR A 17 17.14 4.58 11.94
C THR A 17 16.29 3.53 11.23
N LEU A 18 15.17 3.07 11.83
CA LEU A 18 14.25 2.13 11.18
C LEU A 18 13.64 2.76 9.92
N GLU A 19 13.19 3.99 10.01
CA GLU A 19 12.64 4.74 8.87
C GLU A 19 13.68 4.93 7.76
N GLN A 20 14.93 5.20 8.11
CA GLN A 20 16.02 5.28 7.13
C GLN A 20 16.28 3.92 6.46
N VAL A 21 16.30 2.82 7.21
CA VAL A 21 16.48 1.46 6.65
C VAL A 21 15.36 1.13 5.66
N TYR A 22 14.11 1.51 5.96
CA TYR A 22 13.01 1.35 5.01
C TYR A 22 13.19 2.24 3.77
N ALA A 23 13.55 3.52 3.96
CA ALA A 23 13.78 4.44 2.86
C ALA A 23 14.89 3.96 1.93
N ASP A 24 16.02 3.51 2.49
CA ASP A 24 17.15 2.96 1.72
C ASP A 24 16.76 1.69 0.96
N THR A 25 16.01 0.79 1.62
CA THR A 25 15.59 -0.50 1.01
C THR A 25 14.59 -0.29 -0.14
N PHE A 26 13.70 0.67 0.00
CA PHE A 26 12.70 0.99 -1.00
C PHE A 26 13.13 2.11 -1.97
N HIS A 27 14.40 2.56 -1.89
CA HIS A 27 14.97 3.62 -2.72
C HIS A 27 14.10 4.90 -2.74
N THR A 28 13.65 5.34 -1.55
CA THR A 28 12.80 6.52 -1.38
C THR A 28 13.50 7.63 -0.61
N GLU A 29 13.02 8.87 -0.75
CA GLU A 29 13.60 10.04 -0.05
C GLU A 29 13.34 10.01 1.46
N ALA A 30 12.20 9.44 1.86
CA ALA A 30 11.78 9.34 3.25
C ALA A 30 10.83 8.15 3.45
N CYS A 31 10.73 7.71 4.70
CA CYS A 31 9.75 6.72 5.12
C CYS A 31 9.21 7.06 6.51
N LEU A 32 7.95 6.78 6.74
CA LEU A 32 7.27 6.82 8.04
C LEU A 32 6.92 5.38 8.41
N VAL A 33 7.53 4.85 9.48
CA VAL A 33 7.31 3.46 9.94
C VAL A 33 6.97 3.48 11.42
N ARG A 34 5.71 3.25 11.77
CA ARG A 34 5.25 3.44 13.15
C ARG A 34 4.22 2.40 13.59
N PRO A 35 4.28 1.94 14.84
CA PRO A 35 3.23 1.12 15.45
C PRO A 35 1.93 1.90 15.64
N GLN A 36 1.95 3.23 15.71
CA GLN A 36 0.76 4.08 15.77
C GLN A 36 -0.05 4.06 14.49
N ILE A 37 0.52 3.64 13.37
CA ILE A 37 -0.21 3.30 12.15
C ILE A 37 -0.82 1.92 12.35
N THR A 38 -2.05 1.85 12.81
CA THR A 38 -2.66 0.63 13.36
C THR A 38 -2.89 -0.51 12.36
N CYS A 39 -2.98 -0.19 11.07
CA CYS A 39 -3.20 -1.17 9.98
C CYS A 39 -2.93 -0.54 8.61
N GLY A 40 -3.00 -1.35 7.55
CA GLY A 40 -2.82 -0.88 6.17
C GLY A 40 -3.85 0.18 5.75
N THR A 41 -5.12 0.01 6.11
CA THR A 41 -6.16 1.02 5.84
C THR A 41 -5.85 2.35 6.51
N HIS A 42 -5.35 2.33 7.76
CA HIS A 42 -4.93 3.54 8.46
C HIS A 42 -3.73 4.20 7.77
N ALA A 43 -2.75 3.42 7.30
CA ALA A 43 -1.62 3.95 6.52
C ALA A 43 -2.09 4.66 5.23
N LEU A 44 -3.01 4.03 4.49
CA LEU A 44 -3.61 4.62 3.31
C LEU A 44 -4.42 5.89 3.63
N ALA A 45 -5.22 5.87 4.70
CA ALA A 45 -5.97 7.03 5.15
C ALA A 45 -5.03 8.21 5.49
N ILE A 46 -3.98 7.96 6.27
CA ILE A 46 -2.97 8.97 6.62
C ILE A 46 -2.33 9.57 5.35
N ALA A 47 -1.93 8.73 4.40
CA ALA A 47 -1.32 9.18 3.15
C ALA A 47 -2.29 10.01 2.30
N LEU A 48 -3.53 9.58 2.18
CA LEU A 48 -4.57 10.28 1.41
C LEU A 48 -4.94 11.61 2.04
N PHE A 49 -5.31 11.63 3.33
CA PHE A 49 -5.67 12.88 4.03
C PHE A 49 -4.48 13.84 4.17
N GLY A 50 -3.26 13.32 4.21
CA GLY A 50 -2.04 14.13 4.23
C GLY A 50 -1.84 14.90 2.92
N ASN A 51 -2.12 14.27 1.79
CA ASN A 51 -1.76 14.78 0.47
C ASN A 51 -2.94 15.32 -0.37
N LEU A 52 -4.16 15.27 0.16
CA LEU A 52 -5.36 15.83 -0.46
C LEU A 52 -5.91 17.00 0.35
N ARG A 53 -6.54 17.94 -0.33
CA ARG A 53 -7.19 19.13 0.26
C ARG A 53 -8.62 19.27 -0.26
N PRO A 54 -9.49 20.03 0.42
CA PRO A 54 -10.83 20.33 -0.08
C PRO A 54 -10.78 20.90 -1.49
N GLY A 55 -11.56 20.30 -2.40
CA GLY A 55 -11.59 20.67 -3.82
C GLY A 55 -10.70 19.84 -4.73
N ASP A 56 -9.75 19.08 -4.18
CA ASP A 56 -8.93 18.12 -4.93
C ASP A 56 -9.75 16.92 -5.41
N GLU A 57 -9.21 16.22 -6.39
CA GLU A 57 -9.77 14.99 -6.92
C GLU A 57 -8.79 13.82 -6.76
N LEU A 58 -9.31 12.70 -6.24
CA LEU A 58 -8.66 11.40 -6.15
C LEU A 58 -9.14 10.53 -7.32
N LEU A 59 -8.21 10.03 -8.13
CA LEU A 59 -8.51 9.12 -9.25
C LEU A 59 -7.96 7.72 -8.97
N SER A 60 -8.82 6.70 -9.10
CA SER A 60 -8.39 5.29 -9.21
C SER A 60 -8.46 4.83 -10.66
N PRO A 61 -7.35 4.57 -11.34
CA PRO A 61 -7.32 4.11 -12.72
C PRO A 61 -7.36 2.59 -12.86
N VAL A 62 -7.59 1.88 -11.77
CA VAL A 62 -7.57 0.40 -11.66
C VAL A 62 -8.87 -0.17 -11.09
N GLY A 63 -9.94 0.59 -11.23
CA GLY A 63 -11.24 0.24 -10.69
C GLY A 63 -11.39 0.59 -9.22
N LYS A 64 -12.36 -0.03 -8.59
CA LYS A 64 -12.74 0.21 -7.20
C LYS A 64 -11.65 -0.28 -6.24
N PRO A 65 -11.27 0.50 -5.21
CA PRO A 65 -10.35 0.05 -4.18
C PRO A 65 -10.99 -1.04 -3.32
N TYR A 66 -10.18 -1.68 -2.44
CA TYR A 66 -10.71 -2.68 -1.54
C TYR A 66 -11.69 -2.08 -0.51
N ASP A 67 -12.54 -2.92 0.07
CA ASP A 67 -13.77 -2.55 0.77
C ASP A 67 -13.60 -1.54 1.92
N THR A 68 -12.60 -1.70 2.79
CA THR A 68 -12.41 -0.79 3.92
C THR A 68 -11.95 0.60 3.51
N LEU A 69 -11.31 0.74 2.34
CA LEU A 69 -10.91 2.04 1.81
C LEU A 69 -12.09 2.81 1.18
N GLU A 70 -13.16 2.10 0.80
CA GLU A 70 -14.35 2.76 0.27
C GLU A 70 -14.97 3.76 1.24
N GLU A 71 -14.98 3.44 2.54
CA GLU A 71 -15.50 4.33 3.58
C GLU A 71 -14.54 5.48 3.86
N VAL A 72 -13.23 5.23 3.86
CA VAL A 72 -12.21 6.29 3.99
C VAL A 72 -12.36 7.33 2.89
N ILE A 73 -12.58 6.90 1.66
CA ILE A 73 -12.78 7.78 0.51
C ILE A 73 -14.18 8.42 0.53
N GLY A 74 -15.20 7.70 0.98
CA GLY A 74 -16.60 8.11 0.95
C GLY A 74 -17.35 7.59 -0.29
N ILE A 75 -16.85 6.53 -0.94
CA ILE A 75 -17.59 5.78 -1.96
C ILE A 75 -18.83 5.14 -1.32
N ARG A 76 -18.66 4.52 -0.17
CA ARG A 76 -19.72 4.24 0.78
C ARG A 76 -19.80 5.39 1.79
N PRO A 77 -20.99 5.98 2.03
CA PRO A 77 -21.13 7.09 2.98
C PRO A 77 -20.60 6.72 4.37
N SER A 78 -19.68 7.53 4.88
CA SER A 78 -19.11 7.36 6.22
C SER A 78 -18.70 8.71 6.79
N ASN A 79 -18.97 8.92 8.08
CA ASN A 79 -18.58 10.12 8.78
C ASN A 79 -17.06 10.26 8.82
N GLY A 80 -16.55 11.44 8.54
CA GLY A 80 -15.11 11.73 8.51
C GLY A 80 -14.41 11.26 7.24
N SER A 81 -15.14 10.83 6.19
CA SER A 81 -14.58 10.43 4.90
C SER A 81 -13.97 11.62 4.13
N LEU A 82 -13.11 11.32 3.17
CA LEU A 82 -12.54 12.34 2.26
C LEU A 82 -13.65 13.13 1.53
N ALA A 83 -14.77 12.47 1.18
CA ALA A 83 -15.91 13.12 0.54
C ALA A 83 -16.52 14.21 1.44
N GLU A 84 -16.65 13.99 2.75
CA GLU A 84 -17.13 15.02 3.68
C GLU A 84 -16.16 16.20 3.83
N TYR A 85 -14.87 15.96 3.62
CA TYR A 85 -13.85 17.02 3.55
C TYR A 85 -13.74 17.68 2.17
N GLY A 86 -14.67 17.38 1.26
CA GLY A 86 -14.76 18.04 -0.04
C GLY A 86 -13.78 17.52 -1.10
N VAL A 87 -13.18 16.35 -0.89
CA VAL A 87 -12.39 15.66 -1.91
C VAL A 87 -13.32 14.85 -2.80
N LYS A 88 -13.15 14.95 -4.11
CA LYS A 88 -13.93 14.18 -5.08
C LYS A 88 -13.21 12.89 -5.44
N TYR A 89 -13.97 11.80 -5.59
CA TYR A 89 -13.46 10.54 -6.08
C TYR A 89 -13.92 10.27 -7.51
N ARG A 90 -13.01 9.73 -8.32
CA ARG A 90 -13.29 9.15 -9.62
C ARG A 90 -12.60 7.81 -9.75
N GLN A 91 -13.17 6.93 -10.59
CA GLN A 91 -12.50 5.71 -11.01
C GLN A 91 -12.62 5.49 -12.50
N VAL A 92 -11.68 4.74 -13.04
CA VAL A 92 -11.73 4.13 -14.36
C VAL A 92 -11.55 2.64 -14.14
N ASP A 93 -12.51 1.85 -14.60
CA ASP A 93 -12.45 0.41 -14.49
C ASP A 93 -11.45 -0.17 -15.51
N LEU A 94 -10.97 -1.37 -15.23
CA LEU A 94 -10.14 -2.11 -16.17
C LEU A 94 -10.99 -2.55 -17.37
N LEU A 95 -10.34 -2.78 -18.50
CA LEU A 95 -10.96 -3.45 -19.64
C LEU A 95 -11.30 -4.90 -19.28
N GLU A 96 -12.13 -5.55 -20.09
CA GLU A 96 -12.59 -6.93 -19.85
C GLU A 96 -11.44 -7.95 -19.74
N ASP A 97 -10.33 -7.68 -20.43
CA ASP A 97 -9.11 -8.50 -20.36
C ASP A 97 -8.21 -8.21 -19.15
N GLY A 98 -8.62 -7.30 -18.26
CA GLY A 98 -7.91 -6.89 -17.06
C GLY A 98 -6.78 -5.88 -17.32
N THR A 99 -6.65 -5.33 -18.51
CA THR A 99 -5.69 -4.29 -18.85
C THR A 99 -6.21 -2.88 -18.52
N PHE A 100 -5.32 -1.89 -18.48
CA PHE A 100 -5.68 -0.51 -18.17
C PHE A 100 -6.40 0.16 -19.35
N ASP A 101 -7.51 0.82 -19.08
CA ASP A 101 -8.22 1.65 -20.07
C ASP A 101 -7.56 3.04 -20.20
N TYR A 102 -6.47 3.09 -20.94
CA TYR A 102 -5.70 4.31 -21.14
C TYR A 102 -6.51 5.46 -21.79
N GLU A 103 -7.52 5.13 -22.59
CA GLU A 103 -8.35 6.14 -23.24
C GLU A 103 -9.25 6.84 -22.21
N ASN A 104 -9.94 6.09 -21.37
CA ASN A 104 -10.79 6.64 -20.33
C ASN A 104 -9.97 7.25 -19.17
N ILE A 105 -8.80 6.71 -18.85
CA ILE A 105 -7.85 7.34 -17.91
C ILE A 105 -7.46 8.73 -18.41
N ARG A 106 -7.12 8.90 -19.70
CA ARG A 106 -6.80 10.21 -20.27
C ARG A 106 -7.94 11.21 -20.14
N LYS A 107 -9.20 10.77 -20.34
CA LYS A 107 -10.39 11.62 -20.19
C LYS A 107 -10.70 11.96 -18.73
N ALA A 108 -10.35 11.06 -17.81
CA ALA A 108 -10.62 11.24 -16.38
C ALA A 108 -9.62 12.20 -15.70
N VAL A 109 -8.35 12.20 -16.11
CA VAL A 109 -7.33 13.11 -15.57
C VAL A 109 -7.65 14.55 -15.96
N ASN A 110 -7.73 15.45 -14.97
CA ASN A 110 -8.05 16.86 -15.18
C ASN A 110 -7.27 17.75 -14.20
N GLU A 111 -7.46 19.06 -14.26
CA GLU A 111 -6.74 20.05 -13.45
C GLU A 111 -6.88 19.82 -11.93
N LYS A 112 -8.00 19.25 -11.47
CA LYS A 112 -8.26 18.97 -10.06
C LYS A 112 -7.71 17.60 -9.60
N THR A 113 -7.31 16.74 -10.53
CA THR A 113 -6.72 15.44 -10.19
C THR A 113 -5.39 15.65 -9.47
N LYS A 114 -5.42 15.58 -8.15
CA LYS A 114 -4.24 15.81 -7.30
C LYS A 114 -3.49 14.52 -7.02
N LEU A 115 -4.22 13.42 -6.84
CA LEU A 115 -3.64 12.14 -6.50
C LEU A 115 -4.28 11.01 -7.31
N VAL A 116 -3.43 10.11 -7.80
CA VAL A 116 -3.83 8.85 -8.44
C VAL A 116 -3.45 7.71 -7.51
N THR A 117 -4.42 6.86 -7.14
CA THR A 117 -4.20 5.71 -6.28
C THR A 117 -4.24 4.40 -7.08
N ILE A 118 -3.21 3.58 -6.95
CA ILE A 118 -3.05 2.31 -7.66
C ILE A 118 -2.94 1.20 -6.62
N GLN A 119 -3.94 0.34 -6.55
CA GLN A 119 -3.88 -0.87 -5.72
C GLN A 119 -3.19 -1.99 -6.51
N ARG A 120 -1.98 -2.40 -6.09
CA ARG A 120 -1.16 -3.42 -6.76
C ARG A 120 -1.80 -4.80 -6.71
N SER A 121 -2.08 -5.27 -5.50
CA SER A 121 -2.68 -6.59 -5.29
C SER A 121 -4.17 -6.59 -5.62
N LYS A 122 -4.66 -7.71 -6.15
CA LYS A 122 -6.09 -7.92 -6.36
C LYS A 122 -6.89 -8.00 -5.05
N GLY A 123 -6.24 -8.34 -3.94
CA GLY A 123 -6.94 -8.62 -2.69
C GLY A 123 -8.03 -9.67 -2.89
N TYR A 124 -9.26 -9.35 -2.54
CA TYR A 124 -10.45 -10.22 -2.72
C TYR A 124 -11.13 -10.08 -4.09
N GLN A 125 -10.60 -9.21 -4.98
CA GLN A 125 -11.18 -9.00 -6.30
C GLN A 125 -10.78 -10.12 -7.27
N THR A 126 -11.53 -10.25 -8.37
CA THR A 126 -11.25 -11.25 -9.43
C THR A 126 -10.28 -10.75 -10.51
N ARG A 127 -9.94 -9.43 -10.50
CA ARG A 127 -8.99 -8.84 -11.44
C ARG A 127 -7.56 -9.39 -11.25
N PRO A 128 -6.66 -9.24 -12.23
CA PRO A 128 -5.24 -9.56 -12.02
C PRO A 128 -4.57 -8.61 -11.04
N SER A 129 -3.51 -9.06 -10.39
CA SER A 129 -2.56 -8.21 -9.66
C SER A 129 -1.54 -7.65 -10.65
N PHE A 130 -1.04 -6.43 -10.39
CA PHE A 130 -0.17 -5.73 -11.35
C PHE A 130 1.31 -5.93 -11.02
N SER A 131 2.11 -6.17 -12.05
CA SER A 131 3.56 -6.14 -11.96
C SER A 131 4.06 -4.71 -11.73
N VAL A 132 5.26 -4.59 -11.14
CA VAL A 132 5.92 -3.29 -10.98
C VAL A 132 6.10 -2.59 -12.33
N LYS A 133 6.41 -3.35 -13.39
CA LYS A 133 6.51 -2.81 -14.76
C LYS A 133 5.19 -2.18 -15.23
N GLN A 134 4.07 -2.88 -15.10
CA GLN A 134 2.74 -2.34 -15.49
C GLN A 134 2.40 -1.08 -14.69
N ILE A 135 2.69 -1.07 -13.39
CA ILE A 135 2.53 0.12 -12.54
C ILE A 135 3.37 1.28 -13.08
N GLY A 136 4.63 1.05 -13.43
CA GLY A 136 5.51 2.08 -14.00
C GLY A 136 5.02 2.62 -15.34
N GLU A 137 4.48 1.76 -16.20
CA GLU A 137 3.87 2.16 -17.49
C GLU A 137 2.65 3.07 -17.26
N LEU A 138 1.79 2.69 -16.31
CA LEU A 138 0.62 3.48 -15.93
C LEU A 138 1.01 4.83 -15.33
N ILE A 139 1.95 4.86 -14.38
CA ILE A 139 2.46 6.10 -13.78
C ILE A 139 3.05 7.03 -14.85
N SER A 140 3.89 6.49 -15.73
CA SER A 140 4.49 7.24 -16.83
C SER A 140 3.43 7.82 -17.75
N PHE A 141 2.36 7.07 -18.03
CA PHE A 141 1.25 7.55 -18.84
C PHE A 141 0.51 8.70 -18.17
N VAL A 142 0.16 8.56 -16.91
CA VAL A 142 -0.57 9.61 -16.15
C VAL A 142 0.29 10.86 -16.01
N LYS A 143 1.57 10.73 -15.68
CA LYS A 143 2.49 11.87 -15.52
C LYS A 143 2.80 12.60 -16.85
N LYS A 144 2.65 11.95 -18.00
CA LYS A 144 2.68 12.65 -19.30
C LYS A 144 1.49 13.56 -19.52
N ILE A 145 0.35 13.27 -18.92
CA ILE A 145 -0.86 14.10 -18.99
C ILE A 145 -0.81 15.22 -17.93
N LYS A 146 -0.44 14.86 -16.70
CA LYS A 146 -0.37 15.78 -15.55
C LYS A 146 0.90 15.51 -14.74
N PRO A 147 2.02 16.24 -15.02
CA PRO A 147 3.33 15.97 -14.43
C PRO A 147 3.41 16.13 -12.91
N ASP A 148 2.57 16.98 -12.34
CA ASP A 148 2.52 17.31 -10.90
C ASP A 148 1.58 16.42 -10.08
N VAL A 149 0.90 15.45 -10.72
CA VAL A 149 0.03 14.51 -10.02
C VAL A 149 0.85 13.58 -9.11
N ILE A 150 0.35 13.33 -7.93
CA ILE A 150 0.94 12.37 -6.98
C ILE A 150 0.43 10.97 -7.34
N CYS A 151 1.36 10.05 -7.65
CA CYS A 151 1.04 8.65 -7.88
C CYS A 151 1.32 7.85 -6.60
N MET A 152 0.26 7.39 -5.93
CA MET A 152 0.34 6.56 -4.73
C MET A 152 0.04 5.11 -5.07
N VAL A 153 0.87 4.20 -4.57
CA VAL A 153 0.66 2.74 -4.72
C VAL A 153 0.35 2.12 -3.37
N ASP A 154 -0.81 1.47 -3.26
CA ASP A 154 -1.05 0.47 -2.21
C ASP A 154 -0.29 -0.79 -2.58
N ASN A 155 0.84 -0.99 -1.90
CA ASN A 155 1.79 -2.07 -2.19
C ASN A 155 1.54 -3.33 -1.33
N CYS A 156 0.49 -3.34 -0.52
CA CYS A 156 0.14 -4.49 0.33
C CYS A 156 0.16 -5.81 -0.45
N TYR A 157 0.83 -6.81 0.11
CA TYR A 157 1.07 -8.15 -0.46
C TYR A 157 2.03 -8.20 -1.65
N GLY A 158 2.50 -7.05 -2.16
CA GLY A 158 3.44 -6.97 -3.27
C GLY A 158 4.90 -6.83 -2.86
N GLU A 159 5.16 -6.36 -1.64
CA GLU A 159 6.51 -6.09 -1.17
C GLU A 159 7.38 -7.35 -1.22
N PHE A 160 8.59 -7.22 -1.74
CA PHE A 160 9.59 -8.31 -1.87
C PHE A 160 9.14 -9.48 -2.78
N VAL A 161 8.10 -9.30 -3.59
CA VAL A 161 7.68 -10.29 -4.60
C VAL A 161 8.56 -10.16 -5.85
N ASP A 162 8.98 -8.96 -6.18
CA ASP A 162 9.93 -8.66 -7.25
C ASP A 162 11.25 -8.14 -6.68
N THR A 163 12.26 -7.96 -7.53
CA THR A 163 13.56 -7.37 -7.19
C THR A 163 13.55 -5.85 -7.20
N ILE A 164 12.49 -5.25 -7.69
CA ILE A 164 12.23 -3.81 -7.72
C ILE A 164 10.85 -3.52 -7.12
N GLU A 165 10.69 -2.32 -6.61
CA GLU A 165 9.45 -1.86 -6.01
C GLU A 165 8.80 -0.72 -6.83
N PRO A 166 7.54 -0.38 -6.60
CA PRO A 166 6.88 0.72 -7.32
C PRO A 166 7.60 2.07 -7.24
N SER A 167 8.37 2.32 -6.19
CA SER A 167 9.26 3.50 -6.07
C SER A 167 10.30 3.57 -7.17
N ASP A 168 10.86 2.42 -7.58
CA ASP A 168 11.88 2.36 -8.65
C ASP A 168 11.32 2.72 -10.03
N VAL A 169 10.01 2.71 -10.18
CA VAL A 169 9.32 2.99 -11.45
C VAL A 169 8.46 4.25 -11.41
N GLY A 170 8.66 5.09 -10.40
CA GLY A 170 8.13 6.45 -10.35
C GLY A 170 6.90 6.66 -9.47
N ALA A 171 6.56 5.73 -8.58
CA ALA A 171 5.58 6.01 -7.54
C ALA A 171 6.10 7.10 -6.60
N ASP A 172 5.28 8.12 -6.36
CA ASP A 172 5.62 9.20 -5.43
C ASP A 172 5.44 8.77 -3.98
N ILE A 173 4.51 7.84 -3.74
CA ILE A 173 4.22 7.28 -2.42
C ILE A 173 3.94 5.78 -2.56
N MET A 174 4.51 4.98 -1.70
CA MET A 174 4.13 3.59 -1.45
C MET A 174 3.60 3.45 -0.04
N VAL A 175 2.55 2.66 0.11
CA VAL A 175 1.89 2.44 1.40
C VAL A 175 1.69 0.96 1.63
N GLY A 176 1.91 0.52 2.86
CA GLY A 176 1.66 -0.87 3.23
C GLY A 176 1.52 -1.11 4.72
N SER A 177 1.30 -2.37 5.06
CA SER A 177 1.04 -2.83 6.43
C SER A 177 2.17 -3.70 6.94
N LEU A 178 2.61 -3.46 8.18
CA LEU A 178 3.66 -4.28 8.79
C LEU A 178 3.15 -5.66 9.25
N ILE A 179 1.85 -5.87 9.37
CA ILE A 179 1.29 -7.21 9.63
C ILE A 179 1.27 -8.11 8.38
N LYS A 180 1.75 -7.60 7.24
CA LYS A 180 1.88 -8.30 5.96
C LYS A 180 3.36 -8.53 5.64
N ASN A 181 3.73 -8.54 4.35
CA ASN A 181 5.08 -8.90 3.91
C ASN A 181 6.20 -8.18 4.68
N PRO A 182 6.20 -6.84 4.84
CA PRO A 182 7.34 -6.14 5.44
C PRO A 182 7.58 -6.46 6.92
N GLY A 183 6.56 -6.93 7.62
CA GLY A 183 6.72 -7.31 9.03
C GLY A 183 7.27 -8.71 9.24
N GLY A 184 7.46 -9.51 8.18
CA GLY A 184 8.08 -10.84 8.25
C GLY A 184 7.45 -11.79 9.26
N GLY A 185 6.15 -11.62 9.57
CA GLY A 185 5.44 -12.40 10.59
C GLY A 185 5.80 -12.06 12.04
N LEU A 186 6.66 -11.07 12.28
CA LEU A 186 7.12 -10.69 13.63
C LEU A 186 6.59 -9.32 14.09
N ALA A 187 6.27 -8.42 13.18
CA ALA A 187 5.70 -7.13 13.53
C ALA A 187 4.29 -7.32 14.13
N PRO A 188 4.05 -6.89 15.37
CA PRO A 188 2.75 -7.09 16.02
C PRO A 188 1.68 -6.13 15.49
N ILE A 189 2.10 -4.98 14.96
CA ILE A 189 1.26 -3.88 14.50
C ILE A 189 2.11 -2.97 13.63
N GLY A 190 1.48 -2.02 12.96
CA GLY A 190 2.17 -0.94 12.27
C GLY A 190 1.85 -0.88 10.79
N GLY A 191 2.31 0.21 10.19
CA GLY A 191 2.27 0.47 8.76
C GLY A 191 3.49 1.29 8.34
N TYR A 192 3.68 1.39 7.03
CA TYR A 192 4.68 2.27 6.45
C TYR A 192 4.09 3.15 5.35
N ILE A 193 4.68 4.31 5.19
CA ILE A 193 4.44 5.25 4.09
C ILE A 193 5.82 5.68 3.61
N ALA A 194 6.22 5.26 2.42
CA ALA A 194 7.54 5.52 1.84
C ALA A 194 7.39 6.28 0.54
N GLY A 195 8.27 7.24 0.26
CA GLY A 195 8.19 8.00 -0.98
C GLY A 195 8.92 9.35 -0.92
N ARG A 196 8.39 10.29 -1.67
CA ARG A 196 8.86 11.67 -1.68
C ARG A 196 8.75 12.28 -0.29
N LYS A 197 9.78 13.02 0.10
CA LYS A 197 9.88 13.62 1.44
C LYS A 197 8.69 14.51 1.79
N ASP A 198 8.28 15.38 0.88
CA ASP A 198 7.12 16.27 1.08
C ASP A 198 5.81 15.50 1.30
N CYS A 199 5.63 14.40 0.58
CA CYS A 199 4.44 13.55 0.71
C CYS A 199 4.42 12.77 2.04
N VAL A 200 5.57 12.26 2.47
CA VAL A 200 5.72 11.55 3.75
C VAL A 200 5.54 12.51 4.93
N GLU A 201 6.11 13.72 4.83
CA GLU A 201 5.93 14.78 5.84
C GLU A 201 4.45 15.17 5.98
N ASN A 202 3.76 15.42 4.86
CA ASN A 202 2.33 15.70 4.87
C ASN A 202 1.51 14.57 5.52
N ALA A 203 1.87 13.32 5.27
CA ALA A 203 1.25 12.16 5.91
C ALA A 203 1.49 12.17 7.43
N SER A 204 2.71 12.50 7.89
CA SER A 204 3.04 12.52 9.31
C SER A 204 2.16 13.50 10.11
N TYR A 205 1.77 14.62 9.51
CA TYR A 205 0.84 15.59 10.11
C TYR A 205 -0.59 15.04 10.27
N ARG A 206 -0.92 13.92 9.64
CA ARG A 206 -2.19 13.22 9.82
C ARG A 206 -2.08 12.02 10.75
N MET A 207 -0.87 11.46 10.89
CA MET A 207 -0.60 10.45 11.91
C MET A 207 -0.64 11.06 13.32
N THR A 208 -0.09 12.23 13.48
CA THR A 208 -0.09 13.01 14.73
C THR A 208 -0.92 14.29 14.56
N CYS A 209 -0.27 15.42 14.41
CA CYS A 209 -0.92 16.69 14.09
C CYS A 209 0.07 17.66 13.40
N PRO A 210 -0.44 18.71 12.72
CA PRO A 210 0.42 19.76 12.18
C PRO A 210 1.30 20.38 13.27
N GLY A 211 2.57 20.53 12.97
CA GLY A 211 3.58 21.08 13.88
C GLY A 211 4.33 20.02 14.70
N LEU A 212 3.78 18.82 14.90
CA LEU A 212 4.48 17.69 15.55
C LEU A 212 5.01 16.69 14.52
N GLY A 213 4.15 16.24 13.59
CA GLY A 213 4.56 15.36 12.51
C GLY A 213 5.29 14.11 13.02
N MET A 214 6.53 13.93 12.58
CA MET A 214 7.38 12.78 12.89
C MET A 214 8.13 12.88 14.23
N GLU A 215 8.07 14.00 14.94
CA GLU A 215 8.86 14.26 16.15
C GLU A 215 8.39 13.46 17.36
N VAL A 216 7.16 12.95 17.34
CA VAL A 216 6.54 12.23 18.46
C VAL A 216 6.03 10.86 18.03
N GLY A 217 5.79 10.01 19.01
CA GLY A 217 5.24 8.67 18.80
C GLY A 217 6.25 7.58 19.19
N ALA A 218 6.38 7.33 20.50
CA ALA A 218 7.23 6.26 21.02
C ALA A 218 6.82 4.90 20.49
N THR A 219 7.78 4.03 20.16
CA THR A 219 7.53 2.70 19.60
C THR A 219 7.14 1.64 20.61
N LEU A 220 7.01 1.99 21.90
CA LEU A 220 6.52 1.10 22.96
C LEU A 220 7.32 -0.22 23.09
N GLY A 221 8.62 -0.19 22.72
CA GLY A 221 9.50 -1.34 22.81
C GLY A 221 9.39 -2.38 21.69
N VAL A 222 8.58 -2.12 20.64
CA VAL A 222 8.39 -3.09 19.53
C VAL A 222 9.43 -2.99 18.43
N ASN A 223 10.35 -2.02 18.45
CA ASN A 223 11.36 -1.79 17.41
C ASN A 223 12.14 -3.03 17.04
N ARG A 224 12.57 -3.82 18.03
CA ARG A 224 13.32 -5.07 17.77
C ARG A 224 12.54 -6.01 16.84
N SER A 225 11.24 -6.18 17.07
CA SER A 225 10.38 -7.02 16.24
C SER A 225 10.19 -6.44 14.84
N LEU A 226 10.11 -5.11 14.73
CA LEU A 226 10.01 -4.42 13.45
C LEU A 226 11.28 -4.60 12.61
N TYR A 227 12.46 -4.37 13.19
CA TYR A 227 13.75 -4.59 12.51
C TYR A 227 13.94 -6.07 12.09
N GLN A 228 13.73 -6.98 13.03
CA GLN A 228 13.90 -8.40 12.75
C GLN A 228 12.90 -8.90 11.71
N GLY A 229 11.66 -8.43 11.79
CA GLY A 229 10.62 -8.75 10.82
C GLY A 229 10.98 -8.26 9.42
N PHE A 230 11.42 -7.03 9.29
CA PHE A 230 11.82 -6.46 8.01
C PHE A 230 13.04 -7.18 7.41
N PHE A 231 14.04 -7.50 8.24
CA PHE A 231 15.21 -8.29 7.81
C PHE A 231 14.82 -9.66 7.26
N LEU A 232 13.84 -10.33 7.88
CA LEU A 232 13.36 -11.64 7.47
C LEU A 232 12.30 -11.59 6.34
N ALA A 233 11.71 -10.44 6.08
CA ALA A 233 10.58 -10.27 5.17
C ALA A 233 10.78 -10.89 3.79
N PRO A 234 11.94 -10.73 3.09
CA PRO A 234 12.14 -11.37 1.79
C PRO A 234 12.08 -12.89 1.83
N MET A 235 12.63 -13.50 2.89
CA MET A 235 12.58 -14.96 3.05
C MET A 235 11.16 -15.46 3.36
N ILE A 236 10.43 -14.74 4.20
CA ILE A 236 9.05 -15.08 4.56
C ILE A 236 8.14 -14.93 3.34
N THR A 237 8.27 -13.84 2.59
CA THR A 237 7.52 -13.61 1.33
C THR A 237 7.82 -14.70 0.29
N LYS A 238 9.09 -15.08 0.12
CA LYS A 238 9.46 -16.23 -0.72
C LYS A 238 8.79 -17.53 -0.27
N GLY A 239 8.70 -17.76 1.04
CA GLY A 239 7.99 -18.91 1.61
C GLY A 239 6.50 -18.89 1.28
N ALA A 240 5.86 -17.73 1.43
CA ALA A 240 4.45 -17.52 1.10
C ALA A 240 4.17 -17.74 -0.40
N LEU A 241 5.03 -17.21 -1.29
CA LEU A 241 4.93 -17.44 -2.74
C LEU A 241 5.01 -18.92 -3.10
N LYS A 242 5.97 -19.65 -2.53
CA LYS A 242 6.11 -21.10 -2.74
C LYS A 242 4.86 -21.84 -2.26
N GLY A 243 4.34 -21.49 -1.09
CA GLY A 243 3.09 -22.04 -0.55
C GLY A 243 1.90 -21.77 -1.46
N ALA A 244 1.76 -20.56 -1.99
CA ALA A 244 0.71 -20.20 -2.92
C ALA A 244 0.76 -21.01 -4.22
N VAL A 245 1.95 -21.13 -4.84
CA VAL A 245 2.15 -21.95 -6.05
C VAL A 245 1.86 -23.42 -5.79
N PHE A 246 2.31 -23.94 -4.64
CA PHE A 246 2.06 -25.33 -4.24
C PHE A 246 0.55 -25.59 -4.04
N ALA A 247 -0.13 -24.70 -3.34
CA ALA A 247 -1.59 -24.79 -3.15
C ALA A 247 -2.32 -24.77 -4.50
N ALA A 248 -1.98 -23.80 -5.39
CA ALA A 248 -2.55 -23.73 -6.72
C ALA A 248 -2.41 -25.08 -7.46
N ASN A 249 -1.21 -25.63 -7.49
CA ASN A 249 -0.95 -26.89 -8.19
C ASN A 249 -1.75 -28.08 -7.63
N ILE A 250 -1.90 -28.17 -6.30
CA ILE A 250 -2.68 -29.22 -5.67
C ILE A 250 -4.16 -29.08 -6.04
N TYR A 251 -4.74 -27.88 -5.84
CA TYR A 251 -6.16 -27.66 -6.08
C TYR A 251 -6.53 -27.79 -7.55
N GLU A 252 -5.67 -27.37 -8.49
CA GLU A 252 -5.86 -27.63 -9.92
C GLU A 252 -5.94 -29.14 -10.21
N LYS A 253 -5.05 -29.96 -9.64
CA LYS A 253 -5.07 -31.41 -9.81
C LYS A 253 -6.30 -32.07 -9.17
N LEU A 254 -6.87 -31.45 -8.16
CA LEU A 254 -8.13 -31.88 -7.55
C LEU A 254 -9.37 -31.39 -8.32
N GLY A 255 -9.19 -30.60 -9.39
CA GLY A 255 -10.27 -30.09 -10.23
C GLY A 255 -10.93 -28.81 -9.74
N PHE A 256 -10.34 -28.09 -8.79
CA PHE A 256 -10.84 -26.80 -8.31
C PHE A 256 -10.29 -25.65 -9.16
N PRO A 257 -11.13 -24.66 -9.53
CA PRO A 257 -10.65 -23.43 -10.15
C PRO A 257 -9.77 -22.62 -9.18
N VAL A 258 -8.63 -22.17 -9.65
CA VAL A 258 -7.67 -21.35 -8.89
C VAL A 258 -7.26 -20.11 -9.65
N VAL A 259 -6.97 -19.01 -8.94
CA VAL A 259 -6.51 -17.75 -9.54
C VAL A 259 -5.47 -17.08 -8.61
N PRO A 260 -4.24 -16.82 -9.10
CA PRO A 260 -3.65 -17.26 -10.38
C PRO A 260 -3.49 -18.77 -10.46
N ASN A 261 -3.30 -19.31 -11.66
CA ASN A 261 -2.95 -20.74 -11.80
C ASN A 261 -1.50 -21.01 -11.38
N SER A 262 -1.13 -22.29 -11.28
CA SER A 262 0.18 -22.69 -10.74
C SER A 262 1.38 -22.28 -11.61
N THR A 263 1.16 -21.91 -12.87
CA THR A 263 2.20 -21.50 -13.84
C THR A 263 2.21 -20.00 -14.14
N GLU A 264 1.19 -19.27 -13.70
CA GLU A 264 1.14 -17.82 -13.89
C GLU A 264 2.18 -17.08 -13.04
N PRO A 265 2.81 -16.01 -13.58
CA PRO A 265 3.68 -15.13 -12.81
C PRO A 265 2.92 -14.51 -11.64
N ARG A 266 3.57 -14.46 -10.49
CA ARG A 266 3.03 -13.88 -9.26
C ARG A 266 3.43 -12.43 -9.11
N GLN A 267 2.44 -11.58 -8.76
CA GLN A 267 2.66 -10.15 -8.49
C GLN A 267 2.35 -9.79 -7.03
N ASP A 268 1.76 -10.75 -6.31
CA ASP A 268 1.49 -10.74 -4.88
C ASP A 268 1.52 -12.18 -4.32
N ILE A 269 1.25 -12.33 -3.03
CA ILE A 269 1.21 -13.63 -2.34
C ILE A 269 -0.20 -14.25 -2.29
N ILE A 270 -1.18 -13.65 -2.95
CA ILE A 270 -2.58 -14.09 -2.87
C ILE A 270 -2.81 -15.32 -3.76
N GLN A 271 -3.54 -16.28 -3.21
CA GLN A 271 -4.04 -17.45 -3.93
C GLN A 271 -5.53 -17.61 -3.65
N ALA A 272 -6.35 -17.48 -4.68
CA ALA A 272 -7.76 -17.79 -4.61
C ALA A 272 -8.02 -19.23 -5.08
N VAL A 273 -8.89 -19.93 -4.35
CA VAL A 273 -9.41 -21.28 -4.69
C VAL A 273 -10.93 -21.22 -4.63
N THR A 274 -11.60 -21.64 -5.68
CA THR A 274 -13.07 -21.68 -5.71
C THR A 274 -13.53 -23.07 -5.32
N LEU A 275 -14.09 -23.22 -4.12
CA LEU A 275 -14.54 -24.51 -3.58
C LEU A 275 -15.97 -24.87 -4.00
N GLY A 276 -16.69 -23.94 -4.61
CA GLY A 276 -18.04 -24.15 -5.17
C GLY A 276 -19.17 -24.11 -4.16
N THR A 277 -18.99 -24.64 -2.95
CA THR A 277 -20.00 -24.65 -1.90
C THR A 277 -19.41 -24.25 -0.54
N PRO A 278 -20.23 -23.70 0.40
CA PRO A 278 -19.78 -23.41 1.77
C PRO A 278 -19.28 -24.66 2.52
N GLU A 279 -19.84 -25.84 2.23
CA GLU A 279 -19.45 -27.12 2.84
C GLU A 279 -18.03 -27.53 2.45
N GLY A 280 -17.52 -27.05 1.33
CA GLY A 280 -16.13 -27.28 0.92
C GLY A 280 -15.08 -26.57 1.79
N LEU A 281 -15.50 -25.67 2.70
CA LEU A 281 -14.63 -24.98 3.65
C LEU A 281 -14.45 -25.71 4.98
N VAL A 282 -15.16 -26.82 5.23
CA VAL A 282 -15.17 -27.59 6.50
C VAL A 282 -14.25 -28.80 6.41
#